data_f0e95213f268b1502a05d58288e4676e
#
_entry.id   f0e95213f268b1502a05d58288e4676e
#
_cell.length_a   1.000
_cell.length_b   1.000
_cell.length_c   1.000
_cell.angle_alpha   90.00
_cell.angle_beta   90.00
_cell.angle_gamma   90.00
#
_symmetry.space_group_name_H-M   'P 1'
#
loop_
_entity.id
_entity.type
_entity.pdbx_description
1 polymer ?
#
loop_
_entity_poly.entity_id
_entity_poly.type
_entity_poly.pdbx_seq_one_letter_code
_entity_poly.pdbx_strand_id
1 'polypeptide(L)'
;MGRKPKAAAAPRQAEPKKRSEITVLVVDDEMNLTLAMRRLLSAEGYRTETANSGEEALHKAKESHYDIVFLDVNMPGMNGLETFVKLGQAAPGSAVVMITGYGKTLKAVIEEARSLGVRAVIDKPFKINQITEAIREIIPHAD
;
A
#
# COMPACT_ATOMS: atom_id res chain seq x y z
N MET A 1 -9.00 30.18 2.47
CA MET A 1 -9.09 29.82 2.77
C MET A 1 -8.61 29.03 3.16
N GLY A 2 -8.34 28.80 3.17
CA GLY A 2 -7.85 28.11 3.51
C GLY A 2 -8.03 26.99 3.83
N ARG A 3 -7.96 26.32 3.72
CA ARG A 3 -8.10 25.30 3.94
C ARG A 3 -7.23 24.60 4.25
N LYS A 4 -7.00 24.05 4.75
CA LYS A 4 -6.21 23.34 5.09
C LYS A 4 -6.09 22.29 4.62
N PRO A 5 -5.49 21.92 4.53
CA PRO A 5 -5.28 20.83 3.96
C PRO A 5 -5.67 19.74 4.64
N LYS A 6 -5.76 19.56 4.82
CA LYS A 6 -6.07 18.75 5.28
C LYS A 6 -5.84 17.83 5.32
N ALA A 7 -5.55 17.86 5.29
CA ALA A 7 -5.38 17.16 5.35
C ALA A 7 -5.47 16.29 5.59
N ALA A 8 -5.12 16.22 5.73
CA ALA A 8 -4.98 15.28 5.99
C ALA A 8 -5.88 14.61 6.27
N ALA A 9 -6.20 14.83 5.97
CA ALA A 9 -7.06 14.41 6.13
C ALA A 9 -7.49 13.29 6.31
N ALA A 10 -7.73 13.35 6.82
CA ALA A 10 -8.14 12.33 7.18
C ALA A 10 -9.01 11.82 6.47
N PRO A 11 -9.05 11.01 6.54
CA PRO A 11 -9.70 10.34 5.71
C PRO A 11 -11.04 10.42 5.99
N ARG A 12 -11.43 11.05 5.86
CA ARG A 12 -12.49 11.15 5.89
C ARG A 12 -13.12 10.21 5.42
N GLN A 13 -13.91 9.97 5.50
CA GLN A 13 -14.54 9.09 5.04
C GLN A 13 -14.76 9.21 3.76
N ALA A 14 -14.01 8.67 3.05
CA ALA A 14 -14.19 8.58 1.69
C ALA A 14 -15.48 7.93 1.39
N GLU A 15 -16.06 8.31 0.31
CA GLU A 15 -17.26 7.63 -0.13
C GLU A 15 -16.91 6.24 -0.62
N PRO A 16 -17.80 5.28 -0.45
CA PRO A 16 -17.55 3.94 -0.95
C PRO A 16 -17.34 3.92 -2.45
N LYS A 17 -16.40 3.12 -2.89
CA LYS A 17 -16.06 2.96 -4.31
C LYS A 17 -16.38 1.54 -4.76
N LYS A 18 -16.72 1.40 -6.03
CA LYS A 18 -16.79 0.07 -6.64
C LYS A 18 -15.37 -0.47 -6.76
N ARG A 19 -15.23 -1.79 -6.76
CA ARG A 19 -13.90 -2.38 -6.91
C ARG A 19 -13.19 -1.86 -8.16
N SER A 20 -13.92 -1.66 -9.24
CA SER A 20 -13.32 -1.16 -10.48
C SER A 20 -12.77 0.25 -10.36
N GLU A 21 -13.11 0.96 -9.30
CA GLU A 21 -12.62 2.32 -9.06
C GLU A 21 -11.52 2.35 -8.01
N ILE A 22 -11.22 1.23 -7.37
CA ILE A 22 -10.20 1.16 -6.35
C ILE A 22 -8.86 0.81 -7.01
N THR A 23 -7.86 1.65 -6.77
CA THR A 23 -6.55 1.46 -7.36
C THR A 23 -5.57 0.94 -6.31
N VAL A 24 -4.86 -0.13 -6.68
CA VAL A 24 -3.94 -0.83 -5.79
C VAL A 24 -2.55 -0.82 -6.40
N LEU A 25 -1.56 -0.50 -5.60
CA LEU A 25 -0.16 -0.60 -6.02
C LEU A 25 0.51 -1.68 -5.17
N VAL A 26 1.16 -2.64 -5.82
CA VAL A 26 1.88 -3.70 -5.15
C VAL A 26 3.37 -3.47 -5.36
N VAL A 27 4.13 -3.32 -4.29
CA VAL A 27 5.54 -3.00 -4.35
C VAL A 27 6.35 -4.14 -3.74
N ASP A 28 7.14 -4.83 -4.57
CA ASP A 28 7.97 -5.94 -4.14
C ASP A 28 9.03 -6.15 -5.23
N ASP A 29 10.27 -6.42 -4.83
CA ASP A 29 11.34 -6.62 -5.81
C ASP A 29 11.25 -7.96 -6.52
N GLU A 30 10.37 -8.86 -6.05
CA GLU A 30 10.16 -10.13 -6.72
C GLU A 30 9.11 -9.97 -7.80
N MET A 31 9.56 -9.90 -9.04
CA MET A 31 8.65 -9.62 -10.16
C MET A 31 7.58 -10.70 -10.31
N ASN A 32 7.92 -11.96 -10.08
CA ASN A 32 6.93 -13.03 -10.20
C ASN A 32 5.80 -12.86 -9.19
N LEU A 33 6.14 -12.41 -7.99
CA LEU A 33 5.13 -12.19 -6.95
C LEU A 33 4.23 -11.01 -7.32
N THR A 34 4.80 -9.90 -7.77
CA THR A 34 3.98 -8.74 -8.12
C THR A 34 3.06 -9.05 -9.29
N LEU A 35 3.56 -9.80 -10.29
CA LEU A 35 2.70 -10.16 -11.42
C LEU A 35 1.58 -11.10 -11.01
N ALA A 36 1.87 -12.05 -10.11
CA ALA A 36 0.84 -12.96 -9.62
C ALA A 36 -0.23 -12.19 -8.85
N MET A 37 0.20 -11.27 -7.98
CA MET A 37 -0.75 -10.46 -7.22
C MET A 37 -1.60 -9.59 -8.13
N ARG A 38 -0.96 -9.00 -9.16
CA ARG A 38 -1.70 -8.18 -10.10
C ARG A 38 -2.79 -8.98 -10.80
N ARG A 39 -2.47 -10.21 -11.23
CA ARG A 39 -3.45 -11.05 -11.88
C ARG A 39 -4.60 -11.39 -10.94
N LEU A 40 -4.28 -11.78 -9.72
CA LEU A 40 -5.30 -12.20 -8.77
C LEU A 40 -6.18 -11.03 -8.35
N LEU A 41 -5.60 -9.88 -8.08
CA LEU A 41 -6.38 -8.72 -7.67
C LEU A 41 -7.18 -8.14 -8.83
N SER A 42 -6.65 -8.18 -10.04
CA SER A 42 -7.40 -7.75 -11.21
C SER A 42 -8.59 -8.66 -11.45
N ALA A 43 -8.43 -9.96 -11.22
CA ALA A 43 -9.54 -10.91 -11.35
C ALA A 43 -10.63 -10.64 -10.31
N GLU A 44 -10.26 -10.05 -9.17
CA GLU A 44 -11.24 -9.67 -8.15
C GLU A 44 -11.90 -8.33 -8.47
N GLY A 45 -11.46 -7.66 -9.51
CA GLY A 45 -12.08 -6.41 -9.97
C GLY A 45 -11.30 -5.15 -9.64
N TYR A 46 -10.17 -5.25 -8.93
CA TYR A 46 -9.39 -4.07 -8.55
C TYR A 46 -8.46 -3.63 -9.66
N ARG A 47 -8.25 -2.33 -9.77
CA ARG A 47 -7.28 -1.79 -10.73
C ARG A 47 -5.91 -1.86 -10.08
N THR A 48 -5.08 -2.78 -10.53
CA THR A 48 -3.83 -3.10 -9.85
C THR A 48 -2.63 -2.79 -10.74
N GLU A 49 -1.66 -2.09 -10.16
CA GLU A 49 -0.38 -1.85 -10.79
C GLU A 49 0.73 -2.32 -9.86
N THR A 50 1.92 -2.46 -10.40
CA THR A 50 3.05 -3.00 -9.65
C THR A 50 4.25 -2.07 -9.75
N ALA A 51 5.11 -2.14 -8.73
CA ALA A 51 6.42 -1.50 -8.76
C ALA A 51 7.41 -2.48 -8.17
N ASN A 52 8.61 -2.53 -8.71
CA ASN A 52 9.58 -3.52 -8.26
C ASN A 52 10.75 -2.89 -7.50
N SER A 53 10.58 -1.65 -7.08
CA SER A 53 11.54 -0.97 -6.21
C SER A 53 10.84 0.18 -5.50
N GLY A 54 11.46 0.69 -4.45
CA GLY A 54 10.94 1.85 -3.76
C GLY A 54 10.95 3.08 -4.65
N GLU A 55 11.99 3.23 -5.45
CA GLU A 55 12.09 4.36 -6.37
C GLU A 55 10.99 4.33 -7.41
N GLU A 56 10.71 3.16 -7.96
CA GLU A 56 9.63 3.03 -8.95
C GLU A 56 8.28 3.32 -8.29
N ALA A 57 8.10 2.85 -7.07
CA ALA A 57 6.85 3.10 -6.34
C ALA A 57 6.62 4.58 -6.13
N LEU A 58 7.67 5.30 -5.73
CA LEU A 58 7.56 6.74 -5.53
C LEU A 58 7.26 7.47 -6.83
N HIS A 59 7.90 7.05 -7.92
CA HIS A 59 7.65 7.66 -9.22
C HIS A 59 6.17 7.49 -9.62
N LYS A 60 5.66 6.28 -9.48
CA LYS A 60 4.26 6.01 -9.84
C LYS A 60 3.29 6.75 -8.92
N ALA A 61 3.61 6.84 -7.64
CA ALA A 61 2.74 7.52 -6.69
C ALA A 61 2.66 9.02 -6.95
N LYS A 62 3.70 9.59 -7.54
CA LYS A 62 3.66 11.00 -7.89
C LYS A 62 2.84 11.26 -9.15
N GLU A 63 2.72 10.26 -10.02
CA GLU A 63 2.02 10.43 -11.28
C GLU A 63 0.57 10.00 -11.23
N SER A 64 0.20 9.11 -10.33
CA SER A 64 -1.15 8.58 -10.26
C SER A 64 -1.56 8.41 -8.82
N HIS A 65 -2.86 8.44 -8.56
CA HIS A 65 -3.38 8.18 -7.23
C HIS A 65 -3.60 6.69 -7.03
N TYR A 66 -3.18 6.18 -5.89
CA TYR A 66 -3.48 4.81 -5.47
C TYR A 66 -4.22 4.88 -4.14
N ASP A 67 -5.32 4.14 -4.04
CA ASP A 67 -6.08 4.11 -2.80
C ASP A 67 -5.32 3.34 -1.72
N ILE A 68 -4.62 2.28 -2.12
CA ILE A 68 -3.90 1.45 -1.18
C ILE A 68 -2.61 0.93 -1.81
N VAL A 69 -1.55 0.89 -1.01
CA VAL A 69 -0.23 0.42 -1.45
C VAL A 69 0.19 -0.72 -0.53
N PHE A 70 0.52 -1.87 -1.11
CA PHE A 70 1.11 -2.99 -0.38
C PHE A 70 2.61 -2.92 -0.60
N LEU A 71 3.36 -2.73 0.48
CA LEU A 71 4.77 -2.39 0.40
C LEU A 71 5.61 -3.43 1.14
N ASP A 72 6.44 -4.17 0.40
CA ASP A 72 7.41 -5.07 0.99
C ASP A 72 8.52 -4.24 1.63
N VAL A 73 8.82 -4.50 2.90
CA VAL A 73 9.85 -3.75 3.60
C VAL A 73 11.24 -4.36 3.46
N ASN A 74 11.34 -5.53 2.86
CA ASN A 74 12.62 -6.22 2.72
C ASN A 74 13.10 -6.17 1.28
N MET A 75 13.38 -4.98 0.78
CA MET A 75 13.87 -4.79 -0.58
C MET A 75 15.26 -4.20 -0.57
N PRO A 76 16.09 -4.54 -1.57
CA PRO A 76 17.40 -3.90 -1.68
C PRO A 76 17.25 -2.43 -2.08
N GLY A 77 18.30 -1.66 -1.85
CA GLY A 77 18.30 -0.25 -2.16
C GLY A 77 17.54 0.54 -1.10
N MET A 78 16.58 1.35 -1.53
CA MET A 78 15.74 2.08 -0.60
C MET A 78 14.91 1.07 0.19
N ASN A 79 15.08 1.03 1.50
CA ASN A 79 14.38 0.05 2.31
C ASN A 79 12.92 0.42 2.48
N GLY A 80 12.14 -0.52 3.00
CA GLY A 80 10.70 -0.36 3.09
C GLY A 80 10.26 0.77 3.99
N LEU A 81 10.94 0.98 5.13
CA LEU A 81 10.56 2.06 6.03
C LEU A 81 10.82 3.41 5.38
N GLU A 82 11.97 3.56 4.72
CA GLU A 82 12.29 4.78 4.01
C GLU A 82 11.28 5.05 2.90
N THR A 83 10.93 4.03 2.15
CA THR A 83 9.92 4.14 1.10
C THR A 83 8.58 4.55 1.70
N PHE A 84 8.21 3.94 2.82
CA PHE A 84 6.96 4.28 3.48
C PHE A 84 6.90 5.75 3.87
N VAL A 85 7.98 6.27 4.45
CA VAL A 85 8.02 7.67 4.86
C VAL A 85 7.88 8.58 3.65
N LYS A 86 8.58 8.26 2.57
CA LYS A 86 8.53 9.09 1.37
C LYS A 86 7.19 9.00 0.65
N LEU A 87 6.55 7.83 0.68
CA LEU A 87 5.20 7.70 0.15
C LEU A 87 4.22 8.56 0.92
N GLY A 88 4.36 8.61 2.24
CA GLY A 88 3.50 9.46 3.05
C GLY A 88 3.63 10.93 2.71
N GLN A 89 4.81 11.36 2.28
CA GLN A 89 5.04 12.73 1.87
C GLN A 89 4.52 13.00 0.46
N ALA A 90 4.73 12.03 -0.45
CA ALA A 90 4.37 12.20 -1.85
C ALA A 90 2.90 11.91 -2.13
N ALA A 91 2.30 11.02 -1.36
CA ALA A 91 0.93 10.58 -1.61
C ALA A 91 0.20 10.37 -0.28
N PRO A 92 -0.07 11.46 0.45
CA PRO A 92 -0.65 11.33 1.80
C PRO A 92 -2.05 10.74 1.81
N GLY A 93 -2.74 10.71 0.68
CA GLY A 93 -4.07 10.11 0.61
C GLY A 93 -4.08 8.62 0.40
N SER A 94 -2.91 7.99 0.22
CA SER A 94 -2.84 6.55 -0.02
C SER A 94 -2.67 5.82 1.31
N ALA A 95 -3.45 4.78 1.53
CA ALA A 95 -3.24 3.91 2.68
C ALA A 95 -2.10 2.96 2.38
N VAL A 96 -1.21 2.71 3.33
CA VAL A 96 -0.08 1.82 3.14
C VAL A 96 -0.21 0.63 4.07
N VAL A 97 -0.10 -0.57 3.50
CA VAL A 97 -0.04 -1.83 4.22
C VAL A 97 1.36 -2.39 4.03
N MET A 98 2.04 -2.66 5.13
CA MET A 98 3.41 -3.13 5.09
C MET A 98 3.43 -4.65 5.03
N ILE A 99 4.29 -5.22 4.18
CA ILE A 99 4.47 -6.66 4.09
C ILE A 99 5.87 -6.98 4.58
N THR A 100 5.98 -7.94 5.51
CA THR A 100 7.26 -8.30 6.11
C THR A 100 7.59 -9.75 5.75
N GLY A 101 8.89 -10.06 5.63
CA GLY A 101 9.31 -11.38 5.22
C GLY A 101 9.82 -12.22 6.37
N TYR A 102 9.13 -13.33 6.64
CA TYR A 102 9.67 -14.41 7.46
C TYR A 102 10.19 -13.99 8.85
N GLY A 103 9.57 -13.02 9.45
CA GLY A 103 9.98 -12.60 10.79
C GLY A 103 11.32 -11.90 10.84
N LYS A 104 11.87 -11.54 9.69
CA LYS A 104 13.17 -10.87 9.66
C LYS A 104 13.10 -9.39 9.91
N THR A 105 11.94 -8.83 9.80
CA THR A 105 11.79 -7.41 10.04
C THR A 105 11.86 -7.16 11.52
N LEU A 106 12.68 -6.22 11.93
CA LEU A 106 12.84 -5.92 13.33
C LEU A 106 11.55 -5.35 13.90
N LYS A 107 11.24 -5.79 15.12
CA LYS A 107 10.04 -5.33 15.81
C LYS A 107 10.02 -3.81 15.92
N ALA A 108 11.19 -3.20 16.13
CA ALA A 108 11.29 -1.75 16.25
C ALA A 108 10.88 -1.05 14.95
N VAL A 109 11.19 -1.64 13.79
CA VAL A 109 10.81 -1.07 12.50
C VAL A 109 9.29 -1.10 12.36
N ILE A 110 8.67 -2.21 12.74
CA ILE A 110 7.21 -2.34 12.68
C ILE A 110 6.55 -1.33 13.59
N GLU A 111 7.07 -1.18 14.80
CA GLU A 111 6.50 -0.23 15.75
C GLU A 111 6.63 1.20 15.26
N GLU A 112 7.76 1.53 14.66
CA GLU A 112 7.93 2.85 14.10
C GLU A 112 6.95 3.09 12.95
N ALA A 113 6.78 2.11 12.08
CA ALA A 113 5.83 2.24 10.98
C ALA A 113 4.40 2.43 11.49
N ARG A 114 4.04 1.73 12.57
CA ARG A 114 2.71 1.89 13.16
C ARG A 114 2.53 3.29 13.71
N SER A 115 3.55 3.84 14.36
CA SER A 115 3.48 5.20 14.90
C SER A 115 3.39 6.24 13.79
N LEU A 116 3.86 5.90 12.59
CA LEU A 116 3.83 6.81 11.45
C LEU A 116 2.60 6.59 10.56
N GLY A 117 1.68 5.70 10.95
CA GLY A 117 0.41 5.59 10.27
C GLY A 117 0.24 4.44 9.28
N VAL A 118 1.11 3.40 9.34
CA VAL A 118 0.87 2.24 8.51
C VAL A 118 -0.45 1.61 8.94
N ARG A 119 -1.26 1.20 7.96
CA ARG A 119 -2.62 0.78 8.24
C ARG A 119 -2.71 -0.67 8.68
N ALA A 120 -1.77 -1.50 8.26
CA ALA A 120 -1.73 -2.91 8.65
C ALA A 120 -0.37 -3.47 8.31
N VAL A 121 -0.04 -4.62 8.91
CA VAL A 121 1.20 -5.34 8.64
C VAL A 121 0.81 -6.79 8.35
N ILE A 122 1.32 -7.32 7.24
CA ILE A 122 1.03 -8.70 6.83
C ILE A 122 2.36 -9.43 6.70
N ASP A 123 2.44 -10.62 7.30
CA ASP A 123 3.65 -11.43 7.25
C ASP A 123 3.66 -12.35 6.04
N LYS A 124 4.82 -12.54 5.44
CA LYS A 124 5.01 -13.58 4.42
C LYS A 124 5.29 -14.90 5.13
N PRO A 125 4.85 -16.01 4.57
CA PRO A 125 4.00 -16.13 3.40
C PRO A 125 2.57 -15.76 3.73
N PHE A 126 1.88 -15.17 2.78
CA PHE A 126 0.48 -14.78 3.00
C PHE A 126 -0.42 -15.44 1.96
N LYS A 127 -1.71 -15.49 2.26
CA LYS A 127 -2.71 -15.94 1.30
C LYS A 127 -3.33 -14.72 0.66
N ILE A 128 -3.78 -14.88 -0.59
CA ILE A 128 -4.34 -13.74 -1.31
C ILE A 128 -5.55 -13.15 -0.57
N ASN A 129 -6.31 -13.95 0.16
CA ASN A 129 -7.46 -13.40 0.88
C ASN A 129 -7.06 -12.48 2.02
N GLN A 130 -5.84 -12.58 2.53
CA GLN A 130 -5.36 -11.59 3.51
C GLN A 130 -5.22 -10.22 2.86
N ILE A 131 -4.82 -10.21 1.59
CA ILE A 131 -4.68 -8.96 0.84
C ILE A 131 -6.05 -8.39 0.52
N THR A 132 -6.98 -9.21 0.02
CA THR A 132 -8.30 -8.72 -0.34
C THR A 132 -9.08 -8.28 0.88
N GLU A 133 -8.91 -8.96 2.02
CA GLU A 133 -9.56 -8.53 3.25
C GLU A 133 -9.01 -7.19 3.74
N ALA A 134 -7.70 -6.99 3.61
CA ALA A 134 -7.12 -5.70 3.98
C ALA A 134 -7.70 -4.58 3.13
N ILE A 135 -7.87 -4.82 1.84
CA ILE A 135 -8.48 -3.80 0.98
C ILE A 135 -9.90 -3.50 1.45
N ARG A 136 -10.69 -4.53 1.74
CA ARG A 136 -12.07 -4.32 2.17
C ARG A 136 -12.16 -3.59 3.49
N GLU A 137 -11.26 -3.86 4.42
CA GLU A 137 -11.29 -3.22 5.73
C GLU A 137 -10.84 -1.77 5.68
N ILE A 138 -9.91 -1.46 4.79
CA ILE A 138 -9.29 -0.14 4.77
C ILE A 138 -9.98 0.80 3.80
N ILE A 139 -10.43 0.29 2.66
CA ILE A 139 -11.07 1.12 1.62
C ILE A 139 -12.55 0.79 1.58
N PRO A 140 -13.44 1.78 1.81
CA PRO A 140 -14.88 1.50 1.74
C PRO A 140 -15.30 1.05 0.35
N HIS A 141 -16.06 -0.04 0.30
CA HIS A 141 -16.55 -0.63 -0.95
C HIS A 141 -18.03 -0.33 -1.14
N ALA A 142 -18.41 -0.06 -2.37
CA ALA A 142 -19.79 0.15 -2.75
C ALA A 142 -20.47 -1.12 -3.26
N ASP A 143 -19.66 -2.16 -3.59
CA ASP A 143 -20.20 -3.43 -4.11
C ASP A 143 -19.72 -4.64 -3.32
#